data_481e7ff6fa6da609d809df84177932e7
#
_entry.id   481e7ff6fa6da609d809df84177932e7
#
_cell.length_a   1.000
_cell.length_b   1.000
_cell.length_c   1.000
_cell.angle_alpha   90.00
_cell.angle_beta   90.00
_cell.angle_gamma   90.00
#
_symmetry.space_group_name_H-M   'P 1'
#
loop_
_entity.id
_entity.type
_entity.pdbx_description
1 polymer ?
#
loop_
_entity_poly.entity_id
_entity_poly.type
_entity_poly.pdbx_seq_one_letter_code
_entity_poly.pdbx_strand_id
1 'polypeptide(L)'
;MSNLLYLVHRLPFPPNKGDKVRSYHLLKHLTARHRVFLGTFVDDPEDEAYIDTVREMCPDLHVARLRPSFAKLRSLAGLITQQPLSLRYYKDAHLQAWVNQTLAENAIDATVIFSSVMAQYVPATPGVSQPPMLVDFVDVDSTKWTQYASTHRWPLSWLYRREGEQLKVFERAVAARSIKSFFVTENETALFQKMAPECAETVVAMSNGVDTDYFSSDPVRTSPFSGPTSKPEQIPVVFTGAMDYWPNIDAVTWFVRDILPRLRQSWPQLRFYIVGRSPPQSVLALASDSVVVTGTVSDVRPYLQHAALVVAPLRVARGIQNKILEAMAMGRPVVASRSCAQAIDASCDELICASGVSGFVREMDALLKAPARAAVVGQSARLRVLESYSWSAHLGGIDRYLGETPPSRETV
;
A
#
# COMPACT_ATOMS: atom_id res chain seq x y z
N MET A 1 15.67 11.64 -20.67
CA MET A 1 15.93 11.30 -19.24
C MET A 1 15.87 12.62 -18.50
N SER A 2 14.89 12.79 -17.62
CA SER A 2 14.66 14.04 -16.88
C SER A 2 15.37 14.00 -15.54
N ASN A 3 15.66 15.17 -14.97
CA ASN A 3 16.15 15.33 -13.61
C ASN A 3 14.95 15.56 -12.68
N LEU A 4 14.73 14.71 -11.70
CA LEU A 4 13.61 14.80 -10.79
C LEU A 4 14.09 15.02 -9.35
N LEU A 5 13.46 15.96 -8.64
CA LEU A 5 13.60 16.08 -7.20
C LEU A 5 12.50 15.25 -6.54
N TYR A 6 12.85 14.22 -5.77
CA TYR A 6 11.91 13.38 -5.05
C TYR A 6 12.06 13.56 -3.55
N LEU A 7 11.02 14.03 -2.87
CA LEU A 7 11.02 14.30 -1.43
C LEU A 7 10.07 13.35 -0.71
N VAL A 8 10.60 12.58 0.23
CA VAL A 8 9.87 11.53 0.96
C VAL A 8 10.06 11.72 2.46
N HIS A 9 8.98 11.60 3.24
CA HIS A 9 9.03 11.84 4.69
C HIS A 9 9.70 10.72 5.49
N ARG A 10 9.98 9.55 4.88
CA ARG A 10 10.70 8.41 5.46
C ARG A 10 11.54 7.71 4.43
N LEU A 11 12.67 7.12 4.85
CA LEU A 11 13.50 6.28 3.97
C LEU A 11 12.63 5.20 3.31
N PRO A 12 12.58 5.11 1.97
CA PRO A 12 11.66 4.21 1.28
C PRO A 12 11.91 2.72 1.52
N PHE A 13 13.15 2.35 1.85
CA PHE A 13 13.57 0.95 2.05
C PHE A 13 13.88 0.65 3.52
N PRO A 14 13.59 -0.56 4.04
CA PRO A 14 12.87 -1.66 3.40
C PRO A 14 11.36 -1.38 3.29
N PRO A 15 10.66 -1.95 2.27
CA PRO A 15 9.23 -1.75 2.06
C PRO A 15 8.38 -2.63 3.01
N ASN A 16 8.51 -2.39 4.31
CA ASN A 16 7.90 -3.19 5.38
C ASN A 16 6.68 -2.52 6.06
N LYS A 17 6.39 -1.26 5.69
CA LYS A 17 5.23 -0.49 6.15
C LYS A 17 4.51 0.07 4.92
N GLY A 18 3.19 0.30 5.01
CA GLY A 18 2.38 0.69 3.84
C GLY A 18 2.86 1.94 3.11
N ASP A 19 3.26 2.98 3.86
CA ASP A 19 3.84 4.21 3.31
C ASP A 19 5.20 3.96 2.62
N LYS A 20 6.04 3.11 3.21
CA LYS A 20 7.34 2.73 2.64
C LYS A 20 7.19 1.86 1.39
N VAL A 21 6.21 0.94 1.36
CA VAL A 21 5.93 0.12 0.16
C VAL A 21 5.65 1.02 -1.04
N ARG A 22 4.74 1.98 -0.89
CA ARG A 22 4.36 2.88 -1.96
C ARG A 22 5.51 3.79 -2.40
N SER A 23 6.18 4.45 -1.44
CA SER A 23 7.31 5.34 -1.74
C SER A 23 8.52 4.61 -2.35
N TYR A 24 8.75 3.35 -1.97
CA TYR A 24 9.78 2.49 -2.54
C TYR A 24 9.50 2.16 -4.01
N HIS A 25 8.28 1.70 -4.33
CA HIS A 25 7.93 1.38 -5.70
C HIS A 25 7.91 2.62 -6.59
N LEU A 26 7.52 3.78 -6.04
CA LEU A 26 7.62 5.06 -6.75
C LEU A 26 9.09 5.42 -7.00
N LEU A 27 10.00 5.28 -6.02
CA LEU A 27 11.43 5.47 -6.22
C LEU A 27 11.97 4.54 -7.32
N LYS A 28 11.69 3.23 -7.23
CA LYS A 28 12.11 2.22 -8.22
C LYS A 28 11.62 2.58 -9.63
N HIS A 29 10.37 3.04 -9.76
CA HIS A 29 9.79 3.47 -11.02
C HIS A 29 10.49 4.71 -11.60
N LEU A 30 10.75 5.72 -10.78
CA LEU A 30 11.38 6.96 -11.20
C LEU A 30 12.85 6.74 -11.57
N THR A 31 13.63 6.01 -10.75
CA THR A 31 15.07 5.75 -11.01
C THR A 31 15.31 4.88 -12.23
N ALA A 32 14.34 4.06 -12.64
CA ALA A 32 14.44 3.26 -13.86
C ALA A 32 14.45 4.09 -15.14
N ARG A 33 13.97 5.36 -15.11
CA ARG A 33 13.73 6.19 -16.29
C ARG A 33 14.36 7.57 -16.23
N HIS A 34 14.65 8.07 -15.02
CA HIS A 34 15.06 9.44 -14.77
C HIS A 34 16.25 9.47 -13.80
N ARG A 35 16.98 10.59 -13.80
CA ARG A 35 17.92 10.89 -12.73
C ARG A 35 17.15 11.50 -11.56
N VAL A 36 17.23 10.87 -10.40
CA VAL A 36 16.46 11.26 -9.21
C VAL A 36 17.38 11.81 -8.13
N PHE A 37 17.05 12.99 -7.62
CA PHE A 37 17.63 13.60 -6.43
C PHE A 37 16.70 13.32 -5.26
N LEU A 38 17.07 12.41 -4.37
CA LEU A 38 16.21 11.95 -3.28
C LEU A 38 16.53 12.64 -1.97
N GLY A 39 15.56 13.40 -1.43
CA GLY A 39 15.62 13.96 -0.07
C GLY A 39 14.67 13.22 0.86
N THR A 40 15.18 12.68 1.98
CA THR A 40 14.38 11.84 2.89
C THR A 40 14.79 11.97 4.34
N PHE A 41 13.94 11.43 5.25
CA PHE A 41 14.25 11.30 6.68
C PHE A 41 14.47 9.84 7.07
N VAL A 42 15.34 9.65 8.06
CA VAL A 42 15.42 8.42 8.87
C VAL A 42 14.89 8.77 10.26
N ASP A 43 13.78 8.16 10.65
CA ASP A 43 13.09 8.34 11.93
C ASP A 43 13.13 7.08 12.81
N ASP A 44 13.54 5.95 12.25
CA ASP A 44 13.73 4.66 12.91
C ASP A 44 15.21 4.29 12.87
N PRO A 45 15.87 4.05 14.02
CA PRO A 45 17.28 3.67 14.04
C PRO A 45 17.61 2.40 13.22
N GLU A 46 16.65 1.48 13.10
CA GLU A 46 16.81 0.25 12.29
C GLU A 46 16.94 0.57 10.79
N ASP A 47 16.41 1.69 10.34
CA ASP A 47 16.47 2.11 8.94
C ASP A 47 17.85 2.65 8.54
N GLU A 48 18.71 3.02 9.49
CA GLU A 48 20.09 3.48 9.22
C GLU A 48 20.92 2.43 8.47
N ALA A 49 20.68 1.16 8.74
CA ALA A 49 21.38 0.06 8.06
C ALA A 49 21.06 -0.05 6.56
N TYR A 50 20.00 0.60 6.09
CA TYR A 50 19.55 0.52 4.71
C TYR A 50 19.86 1.75 3.86
N ILE A 51 20.53 2.76 4.42
CA ILE A 51 20.89 3.99 3.70
C ILE A 51 21.73 3.67 2.46
N ASP A 52 22.72 2.79 2.59
CA ASP A 52 23.60 2.42 1.48
C ASP A 52 22.84 1.66 0.38
N THR A 53 21.90 0.79 0.74
CA THR A 53 21.03 0.13 -0.22
C THR A 53 20.20 1.15 -1.04
N VAL A 54 19.68 2.20 -0.38
CA VAL A 54 18.97 3.27 -1.09
C VAL A 54 19.91 4.10 -1.94
N ARG A 55 21.16 4.34 -1.49
CA ARG A 55 22.19 5.05 -2.25
C ARG A 55 22.62 4.31 -3.52
N GLU A 56 22.66 2.99 -3.48
CA GLU A 56 22.91 2.18 -4.68
C GLU A 56 21.79 2.35 -5.73
N MET A 57 20.53 2.49 -5.28
CA MET A 57 19.40 2.73 -6.17
C MET A 57 19.33 4.19 -6.66
N CYS A 58 19.75 5.13 -5.83
CA CYS A 58 19.65 6.58 -6.06
C CYS A 58 20.90 7.27 -5.50
N PRO A 59 21.97 7.44 -6.31
CA PRO A 59 23.24 8.01 -5.85
C PRO A 59 23.12 9.45 -5.30
N ASP A 60 22.23 10.27 -5.89
CA ASP A 60 21.97 11.64 -5.46
C ASP A 60 21.01 11.66 -4.24
N LEU A 61 21.42 11.02 -3.14
CA LEU A 61 20.66 10.84 -1.91
C LEU A 61 21.11 11.79 -0.79
N HIS A 62 20.15 12.53 -0.22
CA HIS A 62 20.30 13.28 1.03
C HIS A 62 19.40 12.71 2.13
N VAL A 63 19.99 12.39 3.28
CA VAL A 63 19.29 11.82 4.44
C VAL A 63 19.37 12.77 5.62
N ALA A 64 18.22 13.22 6.09
CA ALA A 64 18.07 13.96 7.34
C ALA A 64 17.71 12.99 8.49
N ARG A 65 18.42 13.09 9.63
CA ARG A 65 18.13 12.25 10.79
C ARG A 65 17.08 12.91 11.70
N LEU A 66 15.94 12.25 11.81
CA LEU A 66 14.85 12.70 12.67
C LEU A 66 14.90 11.96 14.01
N ARG A 67 15.05 12.72 15.12
CA ARG A 67 14.92 12.15 16.47
C ARG A 67 13.48 12.36 16.94
N PRO A 68 12.63 11.30 16.98
CA PRO A 68 11.18 11.46 17.18
C PRO A 68 10.80 12.22 18.45
N SER A 69 11.48 11.97 19.58
CA SER A 69 11.20 12.63 20.85
C SER A 69 11.48 14.14 20.79
N PHE A 70 12.62 14.52 20.21
CA PHE A 70 13.00 15.93 20.05
C PHE A 70 12.12 16.63 19.02
N ALA A 71 11.80 15.95 17.91
CA ALA A 71 10.91 16.48 16.88
C ALA A 71 9.50 16.73 17.39
N LYS A 72 8.96 15.83 18.24
CA LYS A 72 7.68 16.04 18.95
C LYS A 72 7.71 17.28 19.84
N LEU A 73 8.75 17.46 20.65
CA LEU A 73 8.88 18.64 21.50
C LEU A 73 8.97 19.92 20.66
N ARG A 74 9.81 19.93 19.63
CA ARG A 74 9.97 21.06 18.71
C ARG A 74 8.65 21.39 17.97
N SER A 75 7.85 20.36 17.65
CA SER A 75 6.58 20.56 16.95
C SER A 75 5.59 21.41 17.73
N LEU A 76 5.65 21.39 19.08
CA LEU A 76 4.79 22.20 19.95
C LEU A 76 4.93 23.72 19.71
N ALA A 77 6.06 24.18 19.17
CA ALA A 77 6.21 25.55 18.71
C ALA A 77 5.19 25.94 17.62
N GLY A 78 4.64 24.96 16.90
CA GLY A 78 3.53 25.15 15.95
C GLY A 78 2.25 25.70 16.59
N LEU A 79 2.06 25.50 17.91
CA LEU A 79 0.92 26.07 18.65
C LEU A 79 0.96 27.60 18.70
N ILE A 80 2.16 28.16 18.80
CA ILE A 80 2.37 29.63 18.85
C ILE A 80 2.32 30.22 17.44
N THR A 81 2.88 29.51 16.44
CA THR A 81 3.03 30.03 15.07
C THR A 81 1.83 29.71 14.17
N GLN A 82 0.77 29.12 14.71
CA GLN A 82 -0.43 28.68 13.98
C GLN A 82 -0.14 27.74 12.77
N GLN A 83 1.01 27.08 12.78
CA GLN A 83 1.37 26.08 11.77
C GLN A 83 0.95 24.69 12.21
N PRO A 84 0.69 23.75 11.26
CA PRO A 84 0.53 22.35 11.58
C PRO A 84 1.74 21.81 12.35
N LEU A 85 1.49 20.99 13.37
CA LEU A 85 2.55 20.34 14.15
C LEU A 85 3.35 19.36 13.29
N SER A 86 2.67 18.71 12.35
CA SER A 86 3.28 17.80 11.39
C SER A 86 4.35 18.47 10.54
N LEU A 87 4.15 19.70 10.10
CA LEU A 87 5.17 20.47 9.37
C LEU A 87 6.40 20.76 10.24
N ARG A 88 6.17 21.15 11.50
CA ARG A 88 7.25 21.39 12.43
C ARG A 88 8.00 20.13 12.83
N TYR A 89 7.29 19.00 12.89
CA TYR A 89 7.89 17.69 13.14
C TYR A 89 8.92 17.32 12.08
N TYR A 90 8.56 17.47 10.80
CA TYR A 90 9.42 17.17 9.64
C TYR A 90 10.24 18.39 9.18
N LYS A 91 10.50 19.39 10.01
CA LYS A 91 11.32 20.53 9.63
C LYS A 91 12.80 20.26 9.90
N ASP A 92 13.65 20.41 8.86
CA ASP A 92 15.10 20.28 8.96
C ASP A 92 15.80 21.32 8.08
N ALA A 93 16.79 22.03 8.65
CA ALA A 93 17.49 23.12 7.95
C ALA A 93 18.50 22.59 6.92
N HIS A 94 19.11 21.44 7.18
CA HIS A 94 20.08 20.84 6.25
C HIS A 94 19.38 20.29 5.01
N LEU A 95 18.23 19.62 5.20
CA LEU A 95 17.40 19.18 4.07
C LEU A 95 16.91 20.38 3.25
N GLN A 96 16.49 21.49 3.90
CA GLN A 96 16.09 22.71 3.18
C GLN A 96 17.25 23.30 2.38
N ALA A 97 18.45 23.39 2.97
CA ALA A 97 19.64 23.89 2.27
C ALA A 97 19.99 23.01 1.08
N TRP A 98 19.94 21.69 1.24
CA TRP A 98 20.21 20.74 0.17
C TRP A 98 19.18 20.86 -0.97
N VAL A 99 17.89 20.98 -0.65
CA VAL A 99 16.84 21.20 -1.68
C VAL A 99 17.09 22.48 -2.45
N ASN A 100 17.39 23.60 -1.75
CA ASN A 100 17.67 24.87 -2.41
C ASN A 100 18.89 24.78 -3.31
N GLN A 101 19.95 24.12 -2.86
CA GLN A 101 21.16 23.90 -3.66
C GLN A 101 20.88 23.03 -4.89
N THR A 102 20.14 21.92 -4.70
CA THR A 102 19.76 21.01 -5.79
C THR A 102 18.97 21.74 -6.87
N LEU A 103 18.00 22.57 -6.49
CA LEU A 103 17.20 23.38 -7.42
C LEU A 103 18.00 24.48 -8.10
N ALA A 104 19.04 25.01 -7.47
CA ALA A 104 19.89 26.06 -8.03
C ALA A 104 20.97 25.52 -8.98
N GLU A 105 21.57 24.37 -8.66
CA GLU A 105 22.71 23.82 -9.39
C GLU A 105 22.31 22.83 -10.49
N ASN A 106 21.08 22.30 -10.45
CA ASN A 106 20.62 21.30 -11.41
C ASN A 106 19.36 21.80 -12.13
N ALA A 107 19.27 21.50 -13.42
CA ALA A 107 18.05 21.73 -14.19
C ALA A 107 17.03 20.64 -13.81
N ILE A 108 16.25 20.91 -12.76
CA ILE A 108 15.18 19.99 -12.29
C ILE A 108 13.96 20.19 -13.18
N ASP A 109 13.54 19.12 -13.85
CA ASP A 109 12.39 19.14 -14.78
C ASP A 109 11.05 19.01 -14.04
N ALA A 110 11.01 18.25 -12.91
CA ALA A 110 9.82 18.14 -12.06
C ALA A 110 10.18 17.79 -10.62
N THR A 111 9.28 18.14 -9.70
CA THR A 111 9.37 17.76 -8.29
C THR A 111 8.26 16.77 -7.95
N VAL A 112 8.60 15.64 -7.36
CA VAL A 112 7.68 14.62 -6.85
C VAL A 112 7.72 14.66 -5.33
N ILE A 113 6.57 14.84 -4.72
CA ILE A 113 6.42 14.93 -3.25
C ILE A 113 5.65 13.72 -2.76
N PHE A 114 6.18 13.02 -1.77
CA PHE A 114 5.49 11.93 -1.09
C PHE A 114 5.16 12.31 0.35
N SER A 115 3.85 12.37 0.66
CA SER A 115 3.23 13.03 1.80
C SER A 115 3.28 14.56 1.73
N SER A 116 2.13 15.18 1.96
CA SER A 116 1.92 16.64 1.86
C SER A 116 2.94 17.47 2.63
N VAL A 117 3.36 16.97 3.82
CA VAL A 117 4.29 17.68 4.71
C VAL A 117 5.65 17.97 4.07
N MET A 118 6.06 17.17 3.08
CA MET A 118 7.33 17.37 2.37
C MET A 118 7.28 18.52 1.38
N ALA A 119 6.10 18.97 0.98
CA ALA A 119 5.92 20.12 0.11
C ALA A 119 6.39 21.45 0.77
N GLN A 120 6.62 21.46 2.09
CA GLN A 120 7.20 22.61 2.79
C GLN A 120 8.62 22.97 2.31
N TYR A 121 9.35 22.00 1.74
CA TYR A 121 10.73 22.21 1.27
C TYR A 121 10.82 22.83 -0.13
N VAL A 122 9.73 22.79 -0.90
CA VAL A 122 9.64 23.43 -2.21
C VAL A 122 9.07 24.81 -2.01
N PRO A 123 9.86 25.87 -2.20
CA PRO A 123 9.41 27.24 -1.91
C PRO A 123 8.27 27.66 -2.85
N ALA A 124 7.30 28.38 -2.30
CA ALA A 124 6.23 29.03 -3.08
C ALA A 124 6.60 30.50 -3.30
N THR A 125 7.70 30.75 -4.03
CA THR A 125 8.18 32.12 -4.23
C THR A 125 7.51 32.74 -5.46
N PRO A 126 6.72 33.82 -5.32
CA PRO A 126 6.15 34.50 -6.47
C PRO A 126 7.25 35.03 -7.40
N GLY A 127 7.08 34.84 -8.69
CA GLY A 127 8.01 35.36 -9.72
C GLY A 127 9.24 34.48 -9.98
N VAL A 128 9.42 33.37 -9.28
CA VAL A 128 10.46 32.38 -9.59
C VAL A 128 9.81 31.22 -10.32
N SER A 129 10.25 30.92 -11.54
CA SER A 129 9.84 29.72 -12.26
C SER A 129 10.28 28.48 -11.46
N GLN A 130 9.34 27.70 -11.04
CA GLN A 130 9.60 26.46 -10.29
C GLN A 130 9.28 25.25 -11.15
N PRO A 131 10.02 24.14 -10.98
CA PRO A 131 9.67 22.91 -11.67
C PRO A 131 8.25 22.47 -11.28
N PRO A 132 7.47 21.91 -12.22
CA PRO A 132 6.14 21.39 -11.97
C PRO A 132 6.17 20.40 -10.81
N MET A 133 5.17 20.49 -9.93
CA MET A 133 5.10 19.70 -8.71
C MET A 133 3.97 18.68 -8.80
N LEU A 134 4.30 17.40 -8.58
CA LEU A 134 3.40 16.28 -8.42
C LEU A 134 3.38 15.90 -6.94
N VAL A 135 2.22 15.68 -6.35
CA VAL A 135 2.12 15.35 -4.93
C VAL A 135 1.32 14.07 -4.73
N ASP A 136 1.94 13.08 -4.12
CA ASP A 136 1.29 11.90 -3.62
C ASP A 136 0.93 12.11 -2.14
N PHE A 137 -0.33 12.46 -1.91
CA PHE A 137 -0.87 12.66 -0.55
C PHE A 137 -1.06 11.33 0.16
N VAL A 138 -1.30 10.25 -0.59
CA VAL A 138 -1.72 8.92 -0.12
C VAL A 138 -3.14 8.95 0.43
N ASP A 139 -3.36 9.66 1.55
CA ASP A 139 -4.64 9.83 2.24
C ASP A 139 -4.88 11.31 2.58
N VAL A 140 -6.11 11.67 2.98
CA VAL A 140 -6.43 13.00 3.52
C VAL A 140 -6.07 13.04 5.00
N ASP A 141 -4.81 13.41 5.31
CA ASP A 141 -4.30 13.38 6.69
C ASP A 141 -5.04 14.31 7.64
N SER A 142 -5.47 15.49 7.17
CA SER A 142 -6.29 16.41 7.97
C SER A 142 -7.58 15.77 8.51
N THR A 143 -8.20 14.88 7.71
CA THR A 143 -9.40 14.14 8.13
C THR A 143 -9.08 13.08 9.18
N LYS A 144 -7.92 12.40 9.08
CA LYS A 144 -7.47 11.44 10.10
C LYS A 144 -7.31 12.12 11.47
N TRP A 145 -6.68 13.32 11.51
CA TRP A 145 -6.54 14.08 12.74
C TRP A 145 -7.89 14.48 13.33
N THR A 146 -8.84 14.88 12.49
CA THR A 146 -10.20 15.22 12.92
C THR A 146 -10.93 13.99 13.49
N GLN A 147 -10.74 12.81 12.90
CA GLN A 147 -11.29 11.54 13.43
C GLN A 147 -10.67 11.18 14.78
N TYR A 148 -9.35 11.33 14.95
CA TYR A 148 -8.70 11.13 16.26
C TYR A 148 -9.22 12.10 17.32
N ALA A 149 -9.55 13.34 16.94
CA ALA A 149 -10.14 14.29 17.87
C ALA A 149 -11.48 13.81 18.45
N SER A 150 -12.28 13.06 17.69
CA SER A 150 -13.57 12.53 18.15
C SER A 150 -13.45 11.37 19.13
N THR A 151 -12.31 10.66 19.14
CA THR A 151 -12.06 9.47 19.98
C THR A 151 -11.27 9.79 21.25
N HIS A 152 -10.76 11.01 21.39
CA HIS A 152 -9.92 11.42 22.52
C HIS A 152 -10.61 12.51 23.37
N ARG A 153 -10.18 12.60 24.65
CA ARG A 153 -10.64 13.63 25.58
C ARG A 153 -9.71 14.85 25.54
N TRP A 154 -10.21 15.99 26.06
CA TRP A 154 -9.38 17.17 26.26
C TRP A 154 -8.16 16.86 27.16
N PRO A 155 -6.95 17.36 26.88
CA PRO A 155 -6.59 18.37 25.86
C PRO A 155 -6.27 17.79 24.47
N LEU A 156 -6.14 16.46 24.32
CA LEU A 156 -5.73 15.83 23.04
C LEU A 156 -6.78 16.04 21.94
N SER A 157 -8.08 15.99 22.28
CA SER A 157 -9.15 16.24 21.30
C SER A 157 -9.06 17.62 20.68
N TRP A 158 -8.74 18.65 21.49
CA TRP A 158 -8.52 20.00 21.01
C TRP A 158 -7.27 20.07 20.11
N LEU A 159 -6.16 19.45 20.54
CA LEU A 159 -4.91 19.44 19.78
C LEU A 159 -5.09 18.79 18.41
N TYR A 160 -5.75 17.63 18.35
CA TYR A 160 -5.99 16.91 17.11
C TYR A 160 -6.96 17.63 16.17
N ARG A 161 -8.00 18.28 16.71
CA ARG A 161 -8.90 19.10 15.90
C ARG A 161 -8.17 20.28 15.28
N ARG A 162 -7.40 21.02 16.08
CA ARG A 162 -6.56 22.12 15.59
C ARG A 162 -5.59 21.65 14.52
N GLU A 163 -4.91 20.51 14.73
CA GLU A 163 -3.99 19.93 13.75
C GLU A 163 -4.71 19.64 12.44
N GLY A 164 -5.86 18.99 12.49
CA GLY A 164 -6.67 18.70 11.30
C GLY A 164 -7.08 19.97 10.55
N GLU A 165 -7.51 21.02 11.25
CA GLU A 165 -7.89 22.30 10.63
C GLU A 165 -6.69 22.99 9.96
N GLN A 166 -5.55 23.07 10.64
CA GLN A 166 -4.36 23.70 10.09
C GLN A 166 -3.77 22.91 8.92
N LEU A 167 -3.75 21.59 9.05
CA LEU A 167 -3.25 20.72 7.97
C LEU A 167 -4.14 20.77 6.74
N LYS A 168 -5.47 20.86 6.92
CA LYS A 168 -6.42 21.06 5.83
C LYS A 168 -6.11 22.31 4.99
N VAL A 169 -5.80 23.44 5.65
CA VAL A 169 -5.41 24.66 4.94
C VAL A 169 -4.13 24.46 4.15
N PHE A 170 -3.15 23.78 4.76
CA PHE A 170 -1.89 23.48 4.11
C PHE A 170 -2.05 22.51 2.92
N GLU A 171 -2.80 21.43 3.09
CA GLU A 171 -3.08 20.45 2.03
C GLU A 171 -3.74 21.11 0.81
N ARG A 172 -4.74 21.97 1.03
CA ARG A 172 -5.38 22.74 -0.04
C ARG A 172 -4.39 23.67 -0.76
N ALA A 173 -3.56 24.39 -0.02
CA ALA A 173 -2.53 25.26 -0.61
C ALA A 173 -1.49 24.48 -1.42
N VAL A 174 -1.12 23.28 -0.98
CA VAL A 174 -0.22 22.39 -1.70
C VAL A 174 -0.89 21.88 -2.99
N ALA A 175 -2.12 21.39 -2.91
CA ALA A 175 -2.85 20.88 -4.08
C ALA A 175 -3.08 21.99 -5.14
N ALA A 176 -3.38 23.22 -4.70
CA ALA A 176 -3.63 24.36 -5.60
C ALA A 176 -2.40 24.74 -6.44
N ARG A 177 -1.18 24.47 -5.96
CA ARG A 177 0.08 24.74 -6.70
C ARG A 177 0.66 23.50 -7.38
N SER A 178 0.04 22.33 -7.22
CA SER A 178 0.46 21.08 -7.83
C SER A 178 -0.18 20.93 -9.22
N ILE A 179 0.56 20.39 -10.19
CA ILE A 179 -0.03 20.04 -11.48
C ILE A 179 -0.92 18.82 -11.38
N LYS A 180 -0.59 17.89 -10.48
CA LYS A 180 -1.44 16.74 -10.09
C LYS A 180 -1.22 16.36 -8.63
N SER A 181 -2.31 15.91 -8.01
CA SER A 181 -2.37 15.41 -6.63
C SER A 181 -2.98 14.02 -6.62
N PHE A 182 -2.27 13.06 -6.03
CA PHE A 182 -2.67 11.64 -6.03
C PHE A 182 -3.14 11.20 -4.64
N PHE A 183 -4.22 10.42 -4.62
CA PHE A 183 -4.75 9.76 -3.43
C PHE A 183 -4.86 8.26 -3.67
N VAL A 184 -4.72 7.45 -2.62
CA VAL A 184 -4.65 5.98 -2.75
C VAL A 184 -5.95 5.33 -3.19
N THR A 185 -7.10 6.00 -2.99
CA THR A 185 -8.42 5.47 -3.36
C THR A 185 -9.33 6.55 -3.94
N GLU A 186 -10.33 6.13 -4.72
CA GLU A 186 -11.39 7.01 -5.21
C GLU A 186 -12.17 7.69 -4.06
N ASN A 187 -12.31 7.00 -2.92
CA ASN A 187 -12.98 7.57 -1.74
C ASN A 187 -12.18 8.75 -1.15
N GLU A 188 -10.86 8.61 -1.02
CA GLU A 188 -9.99 9.70 -0.55
C GLU A 188 -9.97 10.86 -1.57
N THR A 189 -9.92 10.54 -2.86
CA THR A 189 -10.04 11.50 -3.96
C THR A 189 -11.33 12.30 -3.86
N ALA A 190 -12.47 11.63 -3.78
CA ALA A 190 -13.78 12.28 -3.66
C ALA A 190 -13.92 13.09 -2.36
N LEU A 191 -13.34 12.61 -1.26
CA LEU A 191 -13.30 13.33 0.01
C LEU A 191 -12.51 14.63 -0.13
N PHE A 192 -11.34 14.58 -0.74
CA PHE A 192 -10.50 15.76 -0.95
C PHE A 192 -11.11 16.75 -1.94
N GLN A 193 -11.73 16.27 -3.04
CA GLN A 193 -12.43 17.11 -4.03
C GLN A 193 -13.59 17.89 -3.38
N LYS A 194 -14.31 17.29 -2.43
CA LYS A 194 -15.34 18.00 -1.64
C LYS A 194 -14.74 19.05 -0.70
N MET A 195 -13.54 18.77 -0.17
CA MET A 195 -12.84 19.66 0.75
C MET A 195 -12.17 20.84 0.03
N ALA A 196 -11.69 20.61 -1.19
CA ALA A 196 -10.98 21.57 -2.05
C ALA A 196 -11.54 21.54 -3.49
N PRO A 197 -12.78 22.07 -3.72
CA PRO A 197 -13.42 22.03 -5.04
C PRO A 197 -12.59 22.76 -6.12
N GLU A 198 -11.82 23.76 -5.74
CA GLU A 198 -10.91 24.51 -6.60
C GLU A 198 -9.79 23.66 -7.21
N CYS A 199 -9.50 22.50 -6.62
CA CYS A 199 -8.46 21.57 -7.08
C CYS A 199 -9.04 20.30 -7.72
N ALA A 200 -10.36 20.19 -7.90
CA ALA A 200 -11.03 18.94 -8.27
C ALA A 200 -10.49 18.30 -9.56
N GLU A 201 -10.11 19.11 -10.56
CA GLU A 201 -9.59 18.63 -11.85
C GLU A 201 -8.14 18.11 -11.77
N THR A 202 -7.38 18.58 -10.77
CA THR A 202 -5.99 18.17 -10.59
C THR A 202 -5.82 17.01 -9.61
N VAL A 203 -6.89 16.61 -8.93
CA VAL A 203 -6.92 15.55 -7.92
C VAL A 203 -7.43 14.25 -8.53
N VAL A 204 -6.62 13.19 -8.47
CA VAL A 204 -6.93 11.88 -9.07
C VAL A 204 -6.56 10.74 -8.15
N ALA A 205 -7.24 9.59 -8.29
CA ALA A 205 -6.84 8.38 -7.62
C ALA A 205 -5.64 7.71 -8.31
N MET A 206 -4.72 7.21 -7.51
CA MET A 206 -3.62 6.35 -7.93
C MET A 206 -3.46 5.25 -6.88
N SER A 207 -4.07 4.10 -7.13
CA SER A 207 -4.11 2.99 -6.18
C SER A 207 -2.73 2.35 -5.98
N ASN A 208 -2.60 1.62 -4.86
CA ASN A 208 -1.41 0.79 -4.64
C ASN A 208 -1.40 -0.38 -5.61
N GLY A 209 -0.22 -0.70 -6.10
CA GLY A 209 0.02 -1.89 -6.90
C GLY A 209 0.45 -3.09 -6.05
N VAL A 210 0.56 -4.23 -6.71
CA VAL A 210 1.21 -5.45 -6.19
C VAL A 210 2.60 -5.56 -6.77
N ASP A 211 3.56 -5.99 -5.94
CA ASP A 211 4.91 -6.35 -6.41
C ASP A 211 4.86 -7.70 -7.12
N THR A 212 4.66 -7.67 -8.43
CA THR A 212 4.53 -8.84 -9.29
C THR A 212 5.84 -9.57 -9.54
N ASP A 213 6.98 -8.93 -9.27
CA ASP A 213 8.30 -9.55 -9.30
C ASP A 213 8.50 -10.37 -8.01
N TYR A 214 8.19 -9.77 -6.86
CA TYR A 214 8.23 -10.45 -5.58
C TYR A 214 7.21 -11.60 -5.52
N PHE A 215 5.95 -11.36 -5.89
CA PHE A 215 4.90 -12.37 -5.98
C PHE A 215 4.92 -13.08 -7.33
N SER A 216 6.06 -13.70 -7.65
CA SER A 216 6.26 -14.53 -8.83
C SER A 216 6.55 -15.98 -8.46
N SER A 217 6.18 -16.91 -9.34
CA SER A 217 6.52 -18.32 -9.18
C SER A 217 8.02 -18.55 -9.37
N ASP A 218 8.61 -19.36 -8.51
CA ASP A 218 10.01 -19.73 -8.54
C ASP A 218 10.12 -21.26 -8.45
N PRO A 219 10.65 -21.94 -9.49
CA PRO A 219 10.75 -23.41 -9.53
C PRO A 219 11.58 -24.02 -8.40
N VAL A 220 12.54 -23.26 -7.84
CA VAL A 220 13.40 -23.75 -6.75
C VAL A 220 12.77 -23.55 -5.36
N ARG A 221 11.65 -22.82 -5.29
CA ARG A 221 10.97 -22.57 -4.01
C ARG A 221 10.33 -23.84 -3.49
N THR A 222 10.79 -24.29 -2.34
CA THR A 222 10.29 -25.53 -1.70
C THR A 222 8.88 -25.39 -1.16
N SER A 223 8.10 -26.46 -1.28
CA SER A 223 6.74 -26.51 -0.73
C SER A 223 6.77 -26.61 0.79
N PRO A 224 6.06 -25.73 1.52
CA PRO A 224 5.92 -25.83 2.98
C PRO A 224 4.96 -26.94 3.40
N PHE A 225 4.30 -27.59 2.44
CA PHE A 225 3.35 -28.66 2.65
C PHE A 225 4.00 -30.04 2.55
N SER A 226 5.29 -30.11 2.21
CA SER A 226 6.08 -31.34 2.12
C SER A 226 6.99 -31.45 3.33
N GLY A 227 6.72 -32.34 4.25
CA GLY A 227 7.54 -32.54 5.47
C GLY A 227 7.24 -33.89 6.12
N PRO A 228 8.01 -34.31 7.15
CA PRO A 228 7.85 -35.61 7.81
C PRO A 228 6.45 -35.88 8.40
N THR A 229 5.71 -34.79 8.67
CA THR A 229 4.33 -34.81 9.20
C THR A 229 3.27 -34.56 8.12
N SER A 230 3.66 -34.31 6.88
CA SER A 230 2.73 -34.06 5.78
C SER A 230 2.22 -35.38 5.22
N LYS A 231 0.91 -35.48 5.04
CA LYS A 231 0.31 -36.63 4.33
C LYS A 231 0.59 -36.45 2.83
N PRO A 232 1.04 -37.48 2.10
CA PRO A 232 1.48 -37.36 0.69
C PRO A 232 0.43 -36.80 -0.27
N GLU A 233 -0.84 -36.86 0.06
CA GLU A 233 -1.99 -36.51 -0.80
C GLU A 233 -2.78 -35.29 -0.32
N GLN A 234 -2.23 -34.46 0.57
CA GLN A 234 -2.99 -33.32 1.07
C GLN A 234 -3.29 -32.28 -0.02
N ILE A 235 -4.49 -31.71 0.05
CA ILE A 235 -4.92 -30.57 -0.79
C ILE A 235 -4.82 -29.30 0.06
N PRO A 236 -3.78 -28.46 -0.13
CA PRO A 236 -3.62 -27.26 0.65
C PRO A 236 -4.52 -26.12 0.14
N VAL A 237 -5.40 -25.66 1.01
CA VAL A 237 -6.18 -24.42 0.82
C VAL A 237 -5.63 -23.36 1.76
N VAL A 238 -5.32 -22.19 1.23
CA VAL A 238 -4.58 -21.17 1.97
C VAL A 238 -5.40 -19.88 2.13
N PHE A 239 -5.33 -19.32 3.33
CA PHE A 239 -5.73 -17.95 3.64
C PHE A 239 -4.53 -17.19 4.20
N THR A 240 -4.25 -15.99 3.67
CA THR A 240 -3.18 -15.12 4.17
C THR A 240 -3.74 -13.86 4.82
N GLY A 241 -3.09 -13.38 5.90
CA GLY A 241 -3.45 -12.09 6.50
C GLY A 241 -3.05 -11.95 7.96
N ALA A 242 -2.99 -10.71 8.44
CA ALA A 242 -2.75 -10.41 9.84
C ALA A 242 -3.96 -10.85 10.69
N MET A 243 -3.72 -11.68 11.71
CA MET A 243 -4.78 -12.24 12.55
C MET A 243 -5.10 -11.37 13.77
N ASP A 244 -4.51 -10.18 13.89
CA ASP A 244 -4.93 -9.10 14.79
C ASP A 244 -6.02 -8.19 14.17
N TYR A 245 -6.37 -8.42 12.91
CA TYR A 245 -7.43 -7.70 12.19
C TYR A 245 -8.74 -8.49 12.20
N TRP A 246 -9.78 -7.94 12.84
CA TRP A 246 -11.05 -8.63 13.10
C TRP A 246 -11.70 -9.27 11.85
N PRO A 247 -11.77 -8.63 10.66
CA PRO A 247 -12.35 -9.27 9.48
C PRO A 247 -11.63 -10.55 9.05
N ASN A 248 -10.34 -10.68 9.30
CA ASN A 248 -9.59 -11.90 9.01
C ASN A 248 -9.94 -13.01 10.02
N ILE A 249 -10.05 -12.65 11.30
CA ILE A 249 -10.48 -13.60 12.37
C ILE A 249 -11.87 -14.15 12.05
N ASP A 250 -12.79 -13.28 11.70
CA ASP A 250 -14.16 -13.64 11.32
C ASP A 250 -14.18 -14.58 10.11
N ALA A 251 -13.43 -14.24 9.06
CA ALA A 251 -13.34 -15.02 7.82
C ALA A 251 -12.82 -16.44 8.05
N VAL A 252 -11.70 -16.59 8.75
CA VAL A 252 -11.12 -17.93 9.01
C VAL A 252 -11.99 -18.76 9.95
N THR A 253 -12.61 -18.12 10.93
CA THR A 253 -13.54 -18.79 11.85
C THR A 253 -14.77 -19.31 11.11
N TRP A 254 -15.37 -18.47 10.28
CA TRP A 254 -16.51 -18.86 9.46
C TRP A 254 -16.15 -19.99 8.47
N PHE A 255 -15.00 -19.88 7.79
CA PHE A 255 -14.53 -20.93 6.89
C PHE A 255 -14.37 -22.28 7.58
N VAL A 256 -13.71 -22.29 8.74
CA VAL A 256 -13.44 -23.52 9.51
C VAL A 256 -14.73 -24.15 10.04
N ARG A 257 -15.69 -23.35 10.50
CA ARG A 257 -16.92 -23.85 11.15
C ARG A 257 -17.97 -24.30 10.13
N ASP A 258 -18.12 -23.57 9.03
CA ASP A 258 -19.29 -23.73 8.16
C ASP A 258 -18.96 -24.28 6.77
N ILE A 259 -17.78 -23.97 6.21
CA ILE A 259 -17.40 -24.33 4.82
C ILE A 259 -16.54 -25.58 4.81
N LEU A 260 -15.47 -25.62 5.58
CA LEU A 260 -14.50 -26.70 5.60
C LEU A 260 -15.12 -28.08 5.88
N PRO A 261 -16.04 -28.25 6.87
CA PRO A 261 -16.63 -29.57 7.15
C PRO A 261 -17.40 -30.14 5.96
N ARG A 262 -18.07 -29.28 5.18
CA ARG A 262 -18.83 -29.71 3.98
C ARG A 262 -17.90 -30.11 2.83
N LEU A 263 -16.84 -29.34 2.60
CA LEU A 263 -15.82 -29.69 1.60
C LEU A 263 -15.13 -31.00 1.93
N ARG A 264 -14.85 -31.26 3.20
CA ARG A 264 -14.16 -32.49 3.62
C ARG A 264 -15.00 -33.74 3.51
N GLN A 265 -16.31 -33.64 3.31
CA GLN A 265 -17.15 -34.79 2.97
C GLN A 265 -16.74 -35.39 1.59
N SER A 266 -16.41 -34.54 0.63
CA SER A 266 -15.94 -34.97 -0.70
C SER A 266 -14.40 -35.02 -0.81
N TRP A 267 -13.70 -34.23 0.01
CA TRP A 267 -12.26 -34.10 -0.01
C TRP A 267 -11.64 -34.27 1.39
N PRO A 268 -11.61 -35.51 1.94
CA PRO A 268 -11.09 -35.77 3.30
C PRO A 268 -9.64 -35.31 3.51
N GLN A 269 -8.82 -35.30 2.43
CA GLN A 269 -7.43 -34.88 2.41
C GLN A 269 -7.24 -33.36 2.39
N LEU A 270 -8.31 -32.54 2.30
CA LEU A 270 -8.22 -31.09 2.30
C LEU A 270 -7.74 -30.59 3.66
N ARG A 271 -6.70 -29.73 3.63
CA ARG A 271 -6.16 -29.04 4.77
C ARG A 271 -6.21 -27.53 4.55
N PHE A 272 -6.67 -26.82 5.57
CA PHE A 272 -6.77 -25.37 5.56
C PHE A 272 -5.60 -24.74 6.32
N TYR A 273 -4.85 -23.86 5.67
CA TYR A 273 -3.70 -23.17 6.22
C TYR A 273 -4.05 -21.70 6.45
N ILE A 274 -4.03 -21.30 7.72
CA ILE A 274 -4.21 -19.91 8.17
C ILE A 274 -2.81 -19.33 8.36
N VAL A 275 -2.37 -18.54 7.40
CA VAL A 275 -0.99 -18.00 7.32
C VAL A 275 -1.00 -16.53 7.67
N GLY A 276 -0.33 -16.16 8.77
CA GLY A 276 -0.20 -14.74 9.12
C GLY A 276 0.13 -14.47 10.59
N ARG A 277 0.53 -13.24 10.81
CA ARG A 277 1.05 -12.77 12.10
C ARG A 277 -0.04 -12.63 13.17
N SER A 278 0.40 -12.67 14.43
CA SER A 278 -0.38 -12.28 15.62
C SER A 278 -1.73 -12.99 15.76
N PRO A 279 -1.82 -14.35 15.62
CA PRO A 279 -3.07 -15.04 15.83
C PRO A 279 -3.51 -14.96 17.30
N PRO A 280 -4.72 -14.47 17.59
CA PRO A 280 -5.28 -14.51 18.94
C PRO A 280 -5.65 -15.94 19.34
N GLN A 281 -5.88 -16.17 20.62
CA GLN A 281 -6.23 -17.49 21.16
C GLN A 281 -7.46 -18.12 20.46
N SER A 282 -8.42 -17.30 20.05
CA SER A 282 -9.60 -17.75 19.29
C SER A 282 -9.26 -18.36 17.92
N VAL A 283 -8.21 -17.87 17.24
CA VAL A 283 -7.72 -18.43 15.98
C VAL A 283 -6.81 -19.63 16.23
N LEU A 284 -5.95 -19.57 17.25
CA LEU A 284 -5.11 -20.71 17.64
C LEU A 284 -5.95 -21.94 17.99
N ALA A 285 -7.09 -21.74 18.65
CA ALA A 285 -8.03 -22.80 19.01
C ALA A 285 -8.74 -23.47 17.81
N LEU A 286 -8.63 -22.92 16.59
CA LEU A 286 -9.14 -23.55 15.36
C LEU A 286 -8.22 -24.68 14.85
N ALA A 287 -6.98 -24.76 15.35
CA ALA A 287 -6.02 -25.76 14.92
C ALA A 287 -6.54 -27.19 15.16
N SER A 288 -6.37 -28.05 14.18
CA SER A 288 -6.82 -29.45 14.18
C SER A 288 -6.06 -30.25 13.10
N ASP A 289 -6.37 -31.54 12.92
CA ASP A 289 -5.81 -32.36 11.86
C ASP A 289 -6.04 -31.80 10.44
N SER A 290 -7.07 -30.95 10.29
CA SER A 290 -7.45 -30.35 9.01
C SER A 290 -7.18 -28.84 8.93
N VAL A 291 -6.79 -28.22 10.03
CA VAL A 291 -6.52 -26.77 10.10
C VAL A 291 -5.16 -26.51 10.72
N VAL A 292 -4.31 -25.82 9.99
CA VAL A 292 -2.98 -25.40 10.44
C VAL A 292 -2.94 -23.90 10.61
N VAL A 293 -2.59 -23.43 11.81
CA VAL A 293 -2.34 -22.01 12.11
C VAL A 293 -0.84 -21.81 12.20
N THR A 294 -0.24 -21.14 11.21
CA THR A 294 1.23 -21.00 11.13
C THR A 294 1.81 -19.96 12.06
N GLY A 295 1.01 -18.96 12.44
CA GLY A 295 1.57 -17.74 13.02
C GLY A 295 2.36 -16.93 11.99
N THR A 296 3.28 -16.11 12.48
CA THR A 296 4.18 -15.31 11.63
C THR A 296 5.13 -16.21 10.86
N VAL A 297 5.16 -16.05 9.57
CA VAL A 297 6.14 -16.71 8.67
C VAL A 297 7.09 -15.66 8.10
N SER A 298 8.32 -16.06 7.80
CA SER A 298 9.31 -15.18 7.17
C SER A 298 8.95 -14.82 5.73
N ASP A 299 8.27 -15.74 5.03
CA ASP A 299 7.84 -15.58 3.65
C ASP A 299 6.51 -16.30 3.41
N VAL A 300 5.53 -15.58 2.85
CA VAL A 300 4.21 -16.16 2.53
C VAL A 300 4.17 -16.82 1.15
N ARG A 301 5.14 -16.49 0.27
CA ARG A 301 5.16 -16.96 -1.12
C ARG A 301 5.20 -18.47 -1.27
N PRO A 302 5.96 -19.24 -0.46
CA PRO A 302 5.92 -20.71 -0.53
C PRO A 302 4.49 -21.26 -0.31
N TYR A 303 3.75 -20.67 0.64
CA TYR A 303 2.37 -21.08 0.91
C TYR A 303 1.43 -20.75 -0.24
N LEU A 304 1.55 -19.55 -0.81
CA LEU A 304 0.76 -19.17 -1.98
C LEU A 304 1.13 -20.02 -3.19
N GLN A 305 2.42 -20.16 -3.50
CA GLN A 305 2.89 -20.86 -4.69
C GLN A 305 2.43 -22.32 -4.77
N HIS A 306 2.39 -23.01 -3.64
CA HIS A 306 2.06 -24.43 -3.58
C HIS A 306 0.61 -24.70 -3.13
N ALA A 307 -0.21 -23.64 -2.94
CA ALA A 307 -1.62 -23.81 -2.66
C ALA A 307 -2.36 -24.43 -3.84
N ALA A 308 -3.26 -25.36 -3.57
CA ALA A 308 -4.22 -25.83 -4.57
C ALA A 308 -5.25 -24.73 -4.87
N LEU A 309 -5.75 -24.07 -3.83
CA LEU A 309 -6.64 -22.91 -3.90
C LEU A 309 -6.26 -21.89 -2.84
N VAL A 310 -6.45 -20.60 -3.15
CA VAL A 310 -6.44 -19.53 -2.15
C VAL A 310 -7.86 -19.05 -1.91
N VAL A 311 -8.22 -18.78 -0.66
CA VAL A 311 -9.57 -18.35 -0.31
C VAL A 311 -9.57 -17.01 0.41
N ALA A 312 -10.53 -16.17 0.08
CA ALA A 312 -10.78 -14.90 0.76
C ALA A 312 -12.25 -14.79 1.18
N PRO A 313 -12.68 -15.57 2.23
CA PRO A 313 -14.06 -15.64 2.67
C PRO A 313 -14.43 -14.51 3.63
N LEU A 314 -14.03 -13.26 3.32
CA LEU A 314 -14.32 -12.12 4.17
C LEU A 314 -15.79 -11.72 4.02
N ARG A 315 -16.55 -11.76 5.13
CA ARG A 315 -17.94 -11.29 5.19
C ARG A 315 -18.03 -9.77 5.29
N VAL A 316 -16.99 -9.16 5.83
CA VAL A 316 -16.82 -7.70 5.91
C VAL A 316 -15.49 -7.34 5.23
N ALA A 317 -15.58 -6.63 4.12
CA ALA A 317 -14.42 -6.12 3.39
C ALA A 317 -14.72 -4.71 2.86
N ARG A 318 -13.72 -3.85 2.88
CA ARG A 318 -13.78 -2.52 2.25
C ARG A 318 -12.60 -2.39 1.28
N GLY A 319 -12.89 -2.01 0.05
CA GLY A 319 -11.89 -1.83 -0.99
C GLY A 319 -11.14 -3.11 -1.38
N ILE A 320 -10.09 -2.92 -2.16
CA ILE A 320 -9.24 -3.98 -2.70
C ILE A 320 -8.50 -4.68 -1.55
N GLN A 321 -8.50 -6.00 -1.59
CA GLN A 321 -7.78 -6.84 -0.62
C GLN A 321 -6.46 -7.32 -1.22
N ASN A 322 -5.33 -6.79 -0.76
CA ASN A 322 -3.99 -7.12 -1.29
C ASN A 322 -3.72 -8.62 -1.33
N LYS A 323 -4.16 -9.38 -0.33
CA LYS A 323 -4.01 -10.84 -0.29
C LYS A 323 -4.59 -11.55 -1.52
N ILE A 324 -5.66 -11.00 -2.12
CA ILE A 324 -6.26 -11.54 -3.34
C ILE A 324 -5.33 -11.24 -4.52
N LEU A 325 -4.88 -10.01 -4.66
CA LEU A 325 -3.97 -9.61 -5.72
C LEU A 325 -2.61 -10.33 -5.61
N GLU A 326 -2.11 -10.54 -4.41
CA GLU A 326 -0.88 -11.32 -4.14
C GLU A 326 -1.02 -12.77 -4.61
N ALA A 327 -2.14 -13.42 -4.29
CA ALA A 327 -2.43 -14.79 -4.72
C ALA A 327 -2.65 -14.88 -6.24
N MET A 328 -3.35 -13.91 -6.83
CA MET A 328 -3.52 -13.79 -8.28
C MET A 328 -2.16 -13.55 -8.96
N ALA A 329 -1.29 -12.69 -8.44
CA ALA A 329 0.06 -12.47 -8.93
C ALA A 329 0.90 -13.74 -8.93
N MET A 330 0.72 -14.62 -7.94
CA MET A 330 1.35 -15.93 -7.87
C MET A 330 0.74 -16.97 -8.85
N GLY A 331 -0.22 -16.57 -9.67
CA GLY A 331 -0.91 -17.46 -10.61
C GLY A 331 -1.77 -18.51 -9.90
N ARG A 332 -2.32 -18.22 -8.72
CA ARG A 332 -3.16 -19.17 -7.99
C ARG A 332 -4.65 -18.87 -8.22
N PRO A 333 -5.48 -19.91 -8.37
CA PRO A 333 -6.91 -19.74 -8.41
C PRO A 333 -7.40 -19.25 -7.04
N VAL A 334 -8.16 -18.16 -7.06
CA VAL A 334 -8.69 -17.51 -5.85
C VAL A 334 -10.21 -17.62 -5.83
N VAL A 335 -10.76 -18.07 -4.69
CA VAL A 335 -12.20 -18.03 -4.42
C VAL A 335 -12.45 -16.97 -3.34
N ALA A 336 -13.14 -15.90 -3.72
CA ALA A 336 -13.39 -14.76 -2.86
C ALA A 336 -14.87 -14.53 -2.61
N SER A 337 -15.21 -13.93 -1.47
CA SER A 337 -16.57 -13.46 -1.21
C SER A 337 -16.95 -12.37 -2.22
N ARG A 338 -18.26 -12.21 -2.47
CA ARG A 338 -18.78 -11.21 -3.40
C ARG A 338 -18.27 -9.80 -3.10
N SER A 339 -18.26 -9.40 -1.84
CA SER A 339 -17.78 -8.07 -1.44
C SER A 339 -16.30 -7.83 -1.76
N CYS A 340 -15.46 -8.87 -1.73
CA CYS A 340 -14.07 -8.79 -2.12
C CYS A 340 -13.90 -8.81 -3.65
N ALA A 341 -14.61 -9.70 -4.33
CA ALA A 341 -14.51 -9.86 -5.77
C ALA A 341 -14.99 -8.60 -6.53
N GLN A 342 -16.07 -7.97 -6.08
CA GLN A 342 -16.59 -6.74 -6.71
C GLN A 342 -15.66 -5.53 -6.56
N ALA A 343 -14.70 -5.55 -5.63
CA ALA A 343 -13.72 -4.49 -5.47
C ALA A 343 -12.54 -4.61 -6.48
N ILE A 344 -12.45 -5.71 -7.21
CA ILE A 344 -11.41 -5.99 -8.18
C ILE A 344 -12.07 -6.10 -9.56
N ASP A 345 -11.58 -5.33 -10.52
CA ASP A 345 -12.03 -5.44 -11.92
C ASP A 345 -11.42 -6.71 -12.54
N ALA A 346 -12.10 -7.82 -12.33
CA ALA A 346 -11.72 -9.14 -12.82
C ALA A 346 -12.96 -9.93 -13.25
N SER A 347 -12.83 -10.69 -14.34
CA SER A 347 -13.86 -11.60 -14.82
C SER A 347 -13.99 -12.86 -13.95
N CYS A 348 -15.06 -13.63 -14.15
CA CYS A 348 -15.23 -14.92 -13.46
C CYS A 348 -14.19 -15.98 -13.86
N ASP A 349 -13.44 -15.77 -14.94
CA ASP A 349 -12.32 -16.63 -15.36
C ASP A 349 -10.97 -16.18 -14.76
N GLU A 350 -10.96 -15.07 -14.03
CA GLU A 350 -9.78 -14.50 -13.37
C GLU A 350 -9.90 -14.55 -11.84
N LEU A 351 -11.10 -14.35 -11.32
CA LEU A 351 -11.40 -14.37 -9.88
C LEU A 351 -12.76 -15.01 -9.62
N ILE A 352 -12.77 -16.10 -8.90
CA ILE A 352 -14.01 -16.84 -8.62
C ILE A 352 -14.77 -16.17 -7.48
N CYS A 353 -15.98 -15.72 -7.79
CA CYS A 353 -16.89 -15.08 -6.82
C CYS A 353 -17.80 -16.11 -6.16
N ALA A 354 -17.78 -16.21 -4.84
CA ALA A 354 -18.64 -17.08 -4.06
C ALA A 354 -19.54 -16.31 -3.11
N SER A 355 -20.76 -16.79 -2.91
CA SER A 355 -21.73 -16.20 -1.96
C SER A 355 -22.25 -17.26 -1.00
N GLY A 356 -22.08 -17.01 0.31
CA GLY A 356 -22.52 -17.91 1.36
C GLY A 356 -21.78 -19.26 1.36
N VAL A 357 -22.11 -20.11 2.30
CA VAL A 357 -21.45 -21.43 2.50
C VAL A 357 -21.58 -22.31 1.25
N SER A 358 -22.80 -22.43 0.72
CA SER A 358 -23.06 -23.29 -0.45
C SER A 358 -22.34 -22.82 -1.70
N GLY A 359 -22.19 -21.49 -1.88
CA GLY A 359 -21.40 -20.91 -2.98
C GLY A 359 -19.93 -21.27 -2.89
N PHE A 360 -19.29 -21.09 -1.73
CA PHE A 360 -17.89 -21.49 -1.52
C PHE A 360 -17.68 -22.98 -1.76
N VAL A 361 -18.55 -23.83 -1.19
CA VAL A 361 -18.45 -25.28 -1.37
C VAL A 361 -18.55 -25.65 -2.85
N ARG A 362 -19.54 -25.09 -3.58
CA ARG A 362 -19.74 -25.38 -5.01
C ARG A 362 -18.55 -24.95 -5.86
N GLU A 363 -18.07 -23.70 -5.72
CA GLU A 363 -17.00 -23.18 -6.56
C GLU A 363 -15.65 -23.85 -6.26
N MET A 364 -15.36 -24.12 -4.97
CA MET A 364 -14.14 -24.84 -4.60
C MET A 364 -14.17 -26.30 -5.09
N ASP A 365 -15.30 -26.99 -4.93
CA ASP A 365 -15.47 -28.37 -5.43
C ASP A 365 -15.28 -28.45 -6.95
N ALA A 366 -15.85 -27.49 -7.69
CA ALA A 366 -15.71 -27.40 -9.13
C ALA A 366 -14.25 -27.21 -9.59
N LEU A 367 -13.48 -26.38 -8.89
CA LEU A 367 -12.06 -26.18 -9.17
C LEU A 367 -11.21 -27.39 -8.81
N LEU A 368 -11.48 -28.01 -7.66
CA LEU A 368 -10.77 -29.21 -7.21
C LEU A 368 -11.01 -30.44 -8.11
N LYS A 369 -12.21 -30.54 -8.69
CA LYS A 369 -12.53 -31.58 -9.69
C LYS A 369 -11.88 -31.36 -11.05
N ALA A 370 -11.50 -30.11 -11.37
CA ALA A 370 -10.95 -29.73 -12.65
C ALA A 370 -9.61 -28.96 -12.50
N PRO A 371 -8.49 -29.65 -12.13
CA PRO A 371 -7.20 -28.99 -11.91
C PRO A 371 -6.69 -28.19 -13.12
N ALA A 372 -6.96 -28.64 -14.33
CA ALA A 372 -6.60 -27.93 -15.57
C ALA A 372 -7.34 -26.58 -15.65
N ARG A 373 -8.64 -26.53 -15.32
CA ARG A 373 -9.41 -25.29 -15.24
C ARG A 373 -8.87 -24.39 -14.13
N ALA A 374 -8.57 -24.94 -12.97
CA ALA A 374 -7.99 -24.17 -11.87
C ALA A 374 -6.67 -23.51 -12.26
N ALA A 375 -5.81 -24.22 -13.01
CA ALA A 375 -4.57 -23.66 -13.53
C ALA A 375 -4.81 -22.51 -14.54
N VAL A 376 -5.79 -22.65 -15.43
CA VAL A 376 -6.17 -21.59 -16.40
C VAL A 376 -6.67 -20.35 -15.64
N VAL A 377 -7.56 -20.52 -14.67
CA VAL A 377 -8.04 -19.41 -13.83
C VAL A 377 -6.87 -18.70 -13.15
N GLY A 378 -5.91 -19.45 -12.57
CA GLY A 378 -4.73 -18.86 -11.93
C GLY A 378 -3.85 -18.08 -12.91
N GLN A 379 -3.65 -18.59 -14.13
CA GLN A 379 -2.88 -17.90 -15.16
C GLN A 379 -3.58 -16.62 -15.63
N SER A 380 -4.89 -16.66 -15.88
CA SER A 380 -5.69 -15.49 -16.25
C SER A 380 -5.68 -14.44 -15.13
N ALA A 381 -5.78 -14.89 -13.87
CA ALA A 381 -5.65 -14.02 -12.70
C ALA A 381 -4.31 -13.27 -12.67
N ARG A 382 -3.20 -13.98 -12.95
CA ARG A 382 -1.87 -13.34 -13.00
C ARG A 382 -1.78 -12.30 -14.12
N LEU A 383 -2.28 -12.61 -15.31
CA LEU A 383 -2.28 -11.68 -16.45
C LEU A 383 -3.07 -10.40 -16.10
N ARG A 384 -4.25 -10.53 -15.49
CA ARG A 384 -5.03 -9.39 -15.01
C ARG A 384 -4.25 -8.51 -14.01
N VAL A 385 -3.55 -9.15 -13.05
CA VAL A 385 -2.76 -8.38 -12.07
C VAL A 385 -1.57 -7.67 -12.74
N LEU A 386 -0.88 -8.32 -13.65
CA LEU A 386 0.23 -7.71 -14.40
C LEU A 386 -0.24 -6.48 -15.19
N GLU A 387 -1.40 -6.58 -15.84
CA GLU A 387 -1.96 -5.54 -16.68
C GLU A 387 -2.52 -4.37 -15.89
N SER A 388 -3.27 -4.64 -14.80
CA SER A 388 -4.12 -3.63 -14.17
C SER A 388 -3.77 -3.31 -12.72
N TYR A 389 -3.02 -4.18 -12.02
CA TYR A 389 -2.77 -4.07 -10.59
C TYR A 389 -1.29 -4.12 -10.20
N SER A 390 -0.38 -4.20 -11.16
CA SER A 390 1.06 -4.08 -10.88
C SER A 390 1.43 -2.64 -10.52
N TRP A 391 2.51 -2.45 -9.77
CA TRP A 391 3.04 -1.11 -9.52
C TRP A 391 3.34 -0.36 -10.82
N SER A 392 3.85 -1.05 -11.83
CA SER A 392 4.13 -0.43 -13.15
C SER A 392 2.86 0.05 -13.85
N ALA A 393 1.76 -0.70 -13.76
CA ALA A 393 0.48 -0.29 -14.32
C ALA A 393 -0.07 0.97 -13.65
N HIS A 394 -0.02 1.04 -12.30
CA HIS A 394 -0.51 2.20 -11.57
C HIS A 394 0.40 3.42 -11.69
N LEU A 395 1.73 3.22 -11.59
CA LEU A 395 2.69 4.32 -11.61
C LEU A 395 2.95 4.86 -13.03
N GLY A 396 2.67 4.08 -14.09
CA GLY A 396 2.77 4.54 -15.48
C GLY A 396 1.91 5.78 -15.78
N GLY A 397 0.86 6.01 -14.97
CA GLY A 397 0.05 7.23 -15.05
C GLY A 397 0.81 8.51 -14.69
N ILE A 398 1.85 8.42 -13.84
CA ILE A 398 2.63 9.59 -13.41
C ILE A 398 3.55 10.10 -14.53
N ASP A 399 4.01 9.19 -15.41
CA ASP A 399 4.93 9.52 -16.50
C ASP A 399 4.35 10.57 -17.47
N ARG A 400 3.01 10.60 -17.62
CA ARG A 400 2.31 11.58 -18.46
C ARG A 400 2.54 13.01 -17.99
N TYR A 401 2.76 13.20 -16.69
CA TYR A 401 2.92 14.53 -16.09
C TYR A 401 4.39 14.92 -15.89
N LEU A 402 5.33 13.97 -16.02
CA LEU A 402 6.76 14.23 -15.87
C LEU A 402 7.40 14.83 -17.14
N GLY A 403 6.71 14.77 -18.30
CA GLY A 403 7.16 15.34 -19.58
C GLY A 403 6.35 16.56 -20.05
N GLU A 404 5.28 16.94 -19.35
CA GLU A 404 4.45 18.09 -19.74
C GLU A 404 4.97 19.39 -19.14
N THR A 405 5.36 20.33 -19.99
CA THR A 405 5.55 21.73 -19.59
C THR A 405 4.18 22.28 -19.16
N PRO A 406 4.03 22.88 -17.96
CA PRO A 406 2.75 23.42 -17.54
C PRO A 406 2.30 24.50 -18.54
N PRO A 407 0.99 24.55 -18.89
CA PRO A 407 0.48 25.64 -19.69
C PRO A 407 0.79 26.96 -18.97
N SER A 408 1.40 27.89 -19.69
CA SER A 408 1.66 29.25 -19.20
C SER A 408 0.34 29.83 -18.70
N ARG A 409 0.21 30.00 -17.38
CA ARG A 409 -0.94 30.73 -16.82
C ARG A 409 -0.84 32.16 -17.31
N GLU A 410 -1.64 32.50 -18.30
CA GLU A 410 -1.92 33.88 -18.63
C GLU A 410 -2.47 34.56 -17.39
N THR A 411 -1.74 35.56 -16.92
CA THR A 411 -2.15 36.46 -15.83
C THR A 411 -3.42 37.21 -16.28
N VAL A 412 -4.54 36.91 -15.66
CA VAL A 412 -5.73 37.73 -15.65
C VAL A 412 -5.74 38.57 -14.38
#